data_cb09cce5525344db27b7ef458159bd41
#
_entry.id   cb09cce5525344db27b7ef458159bd41
#
_cell.length_a   1.000
_cell.length_b   1.000
_cell.length_c   1.000
_cell.angle_alpha   90.00
_cell.angle_beta   90.00
_cell.angle_gamma   90.00
#
_symmetry.space_group_name_H-M   'P 1'
#
loop_
_entity.id
_entity.type
_entity.pdbx_description
1 polymer ?
#
loop_
_entity_poly.entity_id
_entity_poly.type
_entity_poly.pdbx_seq_one_letter_code
_entity_poly.pdbx_strand_id
1 'polypeptide(L)'
;MIAEAANPEWVSVPLVGWSLAFALRKICDVHIVTQIRNRDAIVRAGLVEGRDFTAIDSEAFARPAWKLGNKLRMGEGKSWTLLQAVNAASYPYFEHLVWTRFGDRIRQGEFDIVHRITPLSPTVSSLLAGKCHNVDVPFILGPLNGGVPWPKGFDAERIREREWLSYVRSAYKIMPGRRSTLTKSAAIIVGSRHTESEIPVSLRHKTIYIPENAINPERFSKVAAHAKGPLRACFVGRMVAYKGPDMLLEAAKPLLRDGRMTLDMIGDGPLLEELKAQVVADGTASSVRFHGWVAHDGVQDIMINCNLLAFPSIREFGGGVVLEAMALGIVPLIVDYAGPSELVKDGFGFKVPLENRPQIIASFRQQLEQIAMSPMMLPKIGKAARQHVLQMFTWAQKAQQVAQVYDWVLGRQNEKPDFF
;
A
#
# COMPACT_ATOMS: atom_id res chain seq x y z
N MET A 1 -0.71 1.83 21.03
CA MET A 1 -0.71 1.34 19.63
C MET A 1 0.29 0.25 19.42
N ILE A 2 -0.07 -0.82 18.72
CA ILE A 2 0.83 -1.93 18.40
C ILE A 2 1.18 -1.84 16.92
N ALA A 3 2.42 -1.47 16.65
CA ALA A 3 2.98 -1.30 15.32
C ALA A 3 4.29 -2.10 15.23
N GLU A 4 4.19 -3.44 15.17
CA GLU A 4 5.34 -4.36 15.13
C GLU A 4 6.34 -3.92 14.05
N ALA A 5 5.86 -3.60 12.86
CA ALA A 5 6.62 -2.99 11.79
C ALA A 5 6.26 -1.50 11.69
N ALA A 6 7.10 -0.64 12.27
CA ALA A 6 6.96 0.81 12.19
C ALA A 6 8.36 1.44 12.06
N ASN A 7 8.71 1.88 10.85
CA ASN A 7 10.04 2.42 10.59
C ASN A 7 9.98 3.59 9.59
N PRO A 8 10.47 4.79 9.98
CA PRO A 8 10.44 5.97 9.11
C PRO A 8 11.41 5.89 7.92
N GLU A 9 12.42 5.03 7.99
CA GLU A 9 13.48 4.92 6.99
C GLU A 9 13.27 3.78 5.99
N TRP A 10 12.28 2.92 6.26
CA TRP A 10 11.95 1.78 5.40
C TRP A 10 10.74 2.12 4.52
N VAL A 11 10.55 1.34 3.46
CA VAL A 11 9.42 1.49 2.54
C VAL A 11 8.32 0.45 2.83
N SER A 12 7.15 0.58 2.18
CA SER A 12 6.05 -0.37 2.28
C SER A 12 5.44 -0.44 3.69
N VAL A 13 5.13 -1.62 4.21
CA VAL A 13 4.42 -1.85 5.48
C VAL A 13 5.04 -1.11 6.68
N PRO A 14 6.38 -1.12 6.89
CA PRO A 14 6.96 -0.37 8.01
C PRO A 14 6.74 1.14 7.94
N LEU A 15 6.77 1.72 6.73
CA LEU A 15 6.49 3.14 6.54
C LEU A 15 5.01 3.45 6.81
N VAL A 16 4.09 2.59 6.40
CA VAL A 16 2.65 2.73 6.70
C VAL A 16 2.41 2.68 8.21
N GLY A 17 2.99 1.69 8.90
CA GLY A 17 2.88 1.55 10.35
C GLY A 17 3.41 2.78 11.09
N TRP A 18 4.58 3.28 10.70
CA TRP A 18 5.16 4.50 11.25
C TRP A 18 4.29 5.72 10.98
N SER A 19 3.96 5.97 9.71
CA SER A 19 3.28 7.21 9.29
C SER A 19 1.90 7.36 9.95
N LEU A 20 1.13 6.27 10.05
CA LEU A 20 -0.15 6.29 10.73
C LEU A 20 0.01 6.51 12.24
N ALA A 21 0.92 5.76 12.90
CA ALA A 21 1.15 5.91 14.34
C ALA A 21 1.65 7.31 14.69
N PHE A 22 2.57 7.85 13.89
CA PHE A 22 3.12 9.18 14.10
C PHE A 22 2.09 10.30 13.85
N ALA A 23 1.20 10.14 12.85
CA ALA A 23 0.13 11.09 12.60
C ALA A 23 -0.92 11.09 13.72
N LEU A 24 -1.28 9.90 14.23
CA LEU A 24 -2.20 9.78 15.36
C LEU A 24 -1.65 10.40 16.66
N ARG A 25 -0.34 10.31 16.90
CA ARG A 25 0.30 10.97 18.04
C ARG A 25 0.13 12.49 18.07
N LYS A 26 -0.13 13.12 16.94
CA LYS A 26 -0.35 14.58 16.86
C LYS A 26 -1.73 15.01 17.37
N ILE A 27 -2.68 14.06 17.46
CA ILE A 27 -4.08 14.35 17.79
C ILE A 27 -4.63 13.48 18.94
N CYS A 28 -3.92 12.44 19.33
CA CYS A 28 -4.26 11.55 20.45
C CYS A 28 -3.04 11.35 21.35
N ASP A 29 -3.27 11.02 22.62
CA ASP A 29 -2.22 10.51 23.49
C ASP A 29 -1.90 9.05 23.12
N VAL A 30 -0.74 8.82 22.55
CA VAL A 30 -0.35 7.55 21.95
C VAL A 30 0.99 7.06 22.45
N HIS A 31 1.02 5.87 23.00
CA HIS A 31 2.23 5.10 23.24
C HIS A 31 2.39 4.03 22.14
N ILE A 32 3.51 4.06 21.41
CA ILE A 32 3.78 3.12 20.31
C ILE A 32 4.54 1.92 20.84
N VAL A 33 4.07 0.70 20.56
CA VAL A 33 4.79 -0.53 20.84
C VAL A 33 5.24 -1.17 19.54
N THR A 34 6.55 -1.34 19.39
CA THR A 34 7.17 -1.82 18.15
C THR A 34 8.26 -2.87 18.41
N GLN A 35 8.75 -3.50 17.36
CA GLN A 35 9.84 -4.47 17.43
C GLN A 35 11.20 -3.75 17.49
N ILE A 36 12.16 -4.32 18.24
CA ILE A 36 13.47 -3.73 18.55
C ILE A 36 14.24 -3.23 17.33
N ARG A 37 14.12 -3.88 16.17
CA ARG A 37 14.79 -3.48 14.92
C ARG A 37 14.40 -2.10 14.41
N ASN A 38 13.26 -1.55 14.86
CA ASN A 38 12.78 -0.23 14.46
C ASN A 38 13.27 0.89 15.39
N ARG A 39 13.81 0.51 16.57
CA ARG A 39 14.16 1.40 17.67
C ARG A 39 15.00 2.59 17.25
N ASP A 40 16.13 2.31 16.60
CA ASP A 40 17.11 3.34 16.29
C ASP A 40 16.61 4.36 15.25
N ALA A 41 15.84 3.91 14.29
CA ALA A 41 15.19 4.78 13.30
C ALA A 41 14.13 5.68 13.95
N ILE A 42 13.37 5.16 14.92
CA ILE A 42 12.36 5.92 15.66
C ILE A 42 13.02 6.97 16.59
N VAL A 43 14.13 6.62 17.22
CA VAL A 43 14.93 7.57 18.01
C VAL A 43 15.50 8.70 17.13
N ARG A 44 16.04 8.36 15.95
CA ARG A 44 16.49 9.38 14.97
C ARG A 44 15.36 10.28 14.48
N ALA A 45 14.14 9.77 14.44
CA ALA A 45 12.95 10.56 14.12
C ALA A 45 12.46 11.44 15.29
N GLY A 46 13.19 11.46 16.42
CA GLY A 46 12.95 12.37 17.55
C GLY A 46 12.05 11.84 18.65
N LEU A 47 11.67 10.56 18.66
CA LEU A 47 10.89 9.97 19.74
C LEU A 47 11.78 9.41 20.83
N VAL A 48 11.32 9.50 22.09
CA VAL A 48 12.02 9.03 23.28
C VAL A 48 11.47 7.70 23.74
N GLU A 49 12.33 6.67 23.80
CA GLU A 49 11.95 5.36 24.31
C GLU A 49 11.55 5.43 25.80
N GLY A 50 10.52 4.67 26.18
CA GLY A 50 9.93 4.68 27.51
C GLY A 50 8.85 5.74 27.70
N ARG A 51 8.95 6.89 27.03
CA ARG A 51 7.94 7.96 27.05
C ARG A 51 6.98 7.84 25.86
N ASP A 52 7.51 7.85 24.65
CA ASP A 52 6.74 7.94 23.40
C ASP A 52 6.50 6.56 22.78
N PHE A 53 7.44 5.66 22.98
CA PHE A 53 7.36 4.30 22.45
C PHE A 53 8.10 3.30 23.33
N THR A 54 7.83 2.03 23.12
CA THR A 54 8.58 0.90 23.70
C THR A 54 8.97 -0.07 22.57
N ALA A 55 10.26 -0.37 22.50
CA ALA A 55 10.78 -1.41 21.62
C ALA A 55 10.77 -2.76 22.34
N ILE A 56 10.16 -3.77 21.73
CA ILE A 56 10.08 -5.14 22.24
C ILE A 56 11.09 -6.01 21.50
N ASP A 57 11.99 -6.63 22.25
CA ASP A 57 12.95 -7.58 21.67
C ASP A 57 12.31 -8.98 21.55
N SER A 58 11.87 -9.30 20.34
CA SER A 58 11.40 -10.64 19.97
C SER A 58 12.38 -11.40 19.06
N GLU A 59 13.63 -10.94 18.94
CA GLU A 59 14.65 -11.49 18.05
C GLU A 59 15.07 -12.92 18.43
N ALA A 60 14.95 -13.29 19.69
CA ALA A 60 15.23 -14.64 20.14
C ALA A 60 14.44 -15.71 19.35
N PHE A 61 13.21 -15.39 18.94
CA PHE A 61 12.38 -16.25 18.10
C PHE A 61 12.43 -15.85 16.63
N ALA A 62 12.42 -14.54 16.34
CA ALA A 62 12.35 -14.04 14.97
C ALA A 62 13.61 -14.36 14.16
N ARG A 63 14.83 -14.26 14.72
CA ARG A 63 16.09 -14.56 14.03
C ARG A 63 16.22 -15.99 13.55
N PRO A 64 15.96 -17.04 14.37
CA PRO A 64 15.98 -18.41 13.91
C PRO A 64 14.96 -18.70 12.80
N ALA A 65 13.73 -18.18 12.96
CA ALA A 65 12.67 -18.34 11.98
C ALA A 65 13.04 -17.67 10.64
N TRP A 66 13.64 -16.47 10.69
CA TRP A 66 14.12 -15.75 9.51
C TRP A 66 15.29 -16.46 8.80
N LYS A 67 16.27 -16.98 9.59
CA LYS A 67 17.39 -17.79 9.05
C LYS A 67 16.89 -19.05 8.35
N LEU A 68 15.90 -19.74 8.95
CA LEU A 68 15.26 -20.91 8.35
C LEU A 68 14.51 -20.53 7.07
N GLY A 69 13.74 -19.46 7.09
CA GLY A 69 13.05 -18.91 5.91
C GLY A 69 14.01 -18.57 4.77
N ASN A 70 15.13 -17.91 5.07
CA ASN A 70 16.15 -17.58 4.07
C ASN A 70 16.87 -18.82 3.52
N LYS A 71 17.13 -19.82 4.35
CA LYS A 71 17.72 -21.09 3.89
C LYS A 71 16.78 -21.87 2.96
N LEU A 72 15.47 -21.73 3.17
CA LEU A 72 14.43 -22.29 2.29
C LEU A 72 14.16 -21.43 1.04
N ARG A 73 14.60 -20.17 1.04
CA ARG A 73 14.58 -19.26 -0.11
C ARG A 73 15.70 -19.63 -1.08
N MET A 74 15.49 -20.55 -1.96
CA MET A 74 16.48 -20.91 -3.01
C MET A 74 16.81 -19.73 -3.95
N GLY A 75 17.53 -18.69 -3.44
CA GLY A 75 18.03 -17.51 -4.16
C GLY A 75 17.28 -16.20 -3.90
N GLU A 76 17.95 -15.06 -4.14
CA GLU A 76 17.42 -13.72 -3.97
C GLU A 76 16.14 -13.47 -4.78
N GLY A 77 15.16 -12.80 -4.17
CA GLY A 77 13.92 -12.37 -4.84
C GLY A 77 12.76 -13.35 -4.81
N LYS A 78 12.87 -14.52 -4.17
CA LYS A 78 11.85 -15.57 -4.22
C LYS A 78 10.97 -15.61 -2.96
N SER A 79 9.65 -15.59 -3.23
CA SER A 79 8.54 -15.88 -2.32
C SER A 79 8.28 -14.89 -1.18
N TRP A 80 7.58 -13.80 -1.51
CA TRP A 80 6.86 -12.94 -0.56
C TRP A 80 6.00 -13.74 0.42
N THR A 81 5.37 -14.81 -0.04
CA THR A 81 4.48 -15.67 0.74
C THR A 81 5.18 -16.43 1.86
N LEU A 82 6.44 -16.87 1.65
CA LEU A 82 7.22 -17.53 2.69
C LEU A 82 7.63 -16.55 3.79
N LEU A 83 8.01 -15.34 3.44
CA LEU A 83 8.30 -14.26 4.40
C LEU A 83 7.06 -13.93 5.25
N GLN A 84 5.89 -13.90 4.65
CA GLN A 84 4.61 -13.72 5.33
C GLN A 84 4.31 -14.87 6.31
N ALA A 85 4.62 -16.11 5.94
CA ALA A 85 4.43 -17.27 6.82
C ALA A 85 5.36 -17.25 8.04
N VAL A 86 6.63 -16.86 7.84
CA VAL A 86 7.61 -16.69 8.94
C VAL A 86 7.17 -15.57 9.89
N ASN A 87 6.72 -14.44 9.35
CA ASN A 87 6.22 -13.33 10.16
C ASN A 87 4.95 -13.73 10.93
N ALA A 88 4.04 -14.48 10.30
CA ALA A 88 2.84 -14.98 10.96
C ALA A 88 3.15 -15.93 12.14
N ALA A 89 4.22 -16.72 12.04
CA ALA A 89 4.66 -17.63 13.10
C ALA A 89 5.36 -16.88 14.27
N SER A 90 6.07 -15.78 14.00
CA SER A 90 6.80 -15.03 15.03
C SER A 90 5.93 -13.99 15.77
N TYR A 91 4.86 -13.53 15.16
CA TYR A 91 4.01 -12.47 15.69
C TYR A 91 3.30 -12.83 17.01
N PRO A 92 2.78 -14.05 17.24
CA PRO A 92 2.21 -14.43 18.53
C PRO A 92 3.18 -14.31 19.71
N TYR A 93 4.48 -14.58 19.47
CA TYR A 93 5.51 -14.39 20.50
C TYR A 93 5.74 -12.91 20.80
N PHE A 94 5.78 -12.06 19.77
CA PHE A 94 5.83 -10.60 19.98
C PHE A 94 4.63 -10.11 20.80
N GLU A 95 3.41 -10.52 20.48
CA GLU A 95 2.21 -10.16 21.26
C GLU A 95 2.23 -10.71 22.70
N HIS A 96 2.82 -11.90 22.90
CA HIS A 96 3.01 -12.42 24.26
C HIS A 96 3.90 -11.50 25.09
N LEU A 97 5.03 -11.04 24.54
CA LEU A 97 5.93 -10.09 25.19
C LEU A 97 5.25 -8.73 25.46
N VAL A 98 4.46 -8.24 24.49
CA VAL A 98 3.64 -7.03 24.66
C VAL A 98 2.70 -7.18 25.85
N TRP A 99 2.00 -8.31 25.94
CA TRP A 99 1.09 -8.56 27.07
C TRP A 99 1.82 -8.70 28.41
N THR A 100 2.95 -9.34 28.43
CA THR A 100 3.79 -9.45 29.64
C THR A 100 4.22 -8.07 30.14
N ARG A 101 4.51 -7.14 29.22
CA ARG A 101 4.97 -5.79 29.56
C ARG A 101 3.85 -4.82 29.92
N PHE A 102 2.70 -4.92 29.24
CA PHE A 102 1.62 -3.92 29.33
C PHE A 102 0.31 -4.48 29.91
N GLY A 103 0.20 -5.80 30.11
CA GLY A 103 -1.05 -6.44 30.50
C GLY A 103 -1.65 -5.91 31.79
N ASP A 104 -0.83 -5.62 32.79
CA ASP A 104 -1.31 -5.07 34.07
C ASP A 104 -1.81 -3.63 33.91
N ARG A 105 -1.10 -2.81 33.16
CA ARG A 105 -1.49 -1.43 32.84
C ARG A 105 -2.80 -1.39 32.04
N ILE A 106 -2.98 -2.33 31.11
CA ILE A 106 -4.23 -2.50 30.35
C ILE A 106 -5.39 -2.88 31.28
N ARG A 107 -5.18 -3.84 32.22
CA ARG A 107 -6.20 -4.26 33.21
C ARG A 107 -6.58 -3.13 34.16
N GLN A 108 -5.65 -2.24 34.47
CA GLN A 108 -5.86 -1.09 35.36
C GLN A 108 -6.55 0.08 34.66
N GLY A 109 -6.88 -0.06 33.36
CA GLY A 109 -7.57 0.97 32.56
C GLY A 109 -6.69 2.16 32.23
N GLU A 110 -5.35 1.99 32.19
CA GLU A 110 -4.43 3.06 31.81
C GLU A 110 -4.55 3.42 30.32
N PHE A 111 -5.13 2.53 29.50
CA PHE A 111 -5.35 2.72 28.09
C PHE A 111 -6.83 2.55 27.74
N ASP A 112 -7.43 3.58 27.11
CA ASP A 112 -8.81 3.54 26.63
C ASP A 112 -8.99 2.54 25.47
N ILE A 113 -7.95 2.39 24.62
CA ILE A 113 -7.97 1.57 23.40
C ILE A 113 -6.61 0.89 23.21
N VAL A 114 -6.66 -0.35 22.74
CA VAL A 114 -5.50 -1.04 22.16
C VAL A 114 -5.74 -1.18 20.66
N HIS A 115 -4.88 -0.56 19.83
CA HIS A 115 -5.01 -0.60 18.37
C HIS A 115 -3.79 -1.30 17.74
N ARG A 116 -4.04 -2.38 16.99
CA ARG A 116 -3.03 -3.07 16.19
C ARG A 116 -3.01 -2.51 14.77
N ILE A 117 -1.98 -1.74 14.43
CA ILE A 117 -1.77 -1.19 13.07
C ILE A 117 -1.08 -2.23 12.19
N THR A 118 0.05 -2.78 12.64
CA THR A 118 0.79 -3.82 11.90
C THR A 118 0.95 -5.08 12.75
N PRO A 119 1.01 -6.26 12.13
CA PRO A 119 1.00 -6.57 10.68
C PRO A 119 -0.33 -6.23 10.00
N LEU A 120 -0.26 -5.77 8.74
CA LEU A 120 -1.47 -5.45 7.94
C LEU A 120 -2.20 -6.72 7.48
N SER A 121 -1.52 -7.86 7.41
CA SER A 121 -2.06 -9.08 6.86
C SER A 121 -3.21 -9.65 7.72
N PRO A 122 -4.38 -9.96 7.14
CA PRO A 122 -5.47 -10.63 7.83
C PRO A 122 -5.19 -12.10 8.14
N THR A 123 -4.05 -12.63 7.65
CA THR A 123 -3.61 -14.00 7.97
C THR A 123 -3.01 -14.09 9.37
N VAL A 124 -2.61 -12.97 9.96
CA VAL A 124 -1.98 -12.92 11.26
C VAL A 124 -3.04 -12.67 12.33
N SER A 125 -3.33 -13.70 13.13
CA SER A 125 -4.24 -13.61 14.28
C SER A 125 -3.62 -12.75 15.39
N SER A 126 -4.48 -12.18 16.24
CA SER A 126 -4.05 -11.43 17.43
C SER A 126 -4.57 -12.09 18.71
N LEU A 127 -3.67 -12.50 19.56
CA LEU A 127 -3.99 -12.98 20.89
C LEU A 127 -4.48 -11.84 21.80
N LEU A 128 -4.01 -10.63 21.54
CA LEU A 128 -4.36 -9.42 22.31
C LEU A 128 -5.83 -9.06 22.15
N ALA A 129 -6.45 -9.30 20.99
CA ALA A 129 -7.88 -9.08 20.81
C ALA A 129 -8.71 -9.81 21.86
N GLY A 130 -8.35 -11.08 22.14
CA GLY A 130 -9.00 -11.88 23.17
C GLY A 130 -8.70 -11.39 24.59
N LYS A 131 -7.47 -11.03 24.86
CA LYS A 131 -7.03 -10.57 26.18
C LYS A 131 -7.65 -9.22 26.55
N CYS A 132 -7.67 -8.28 25.60
CA CYS A 132 -8.32 -6.97 25.78
C CYS A 132 -9.84 -7.12 25.99
N HIS A 133 -10.50 -7.96 25.18
CA HIS A 133 -11.92 -8.23 25.35
C HIS A 133 -12.30 -8.79 26.73
N ASN A 134 -11.44 -9.63 27.32
CA ASN A 134 -11.67 -10.21 28.63
C ASN A 134 -11.49 -9.21 29.81
N VAL A 135 -10.98 -8.04 29.55
CA VAL A 135 -10.76 -6.96 30.53
C VAL A 135 -11.46 -5.66 30.14
N ASP A 136 -12.44 -5.77 29.22
CA ASP A 136 -13.31 -4.70 28.75
C ASP A 136 -12.56 -3.48 28.14
N VAL A 137 -11.34 -3.70 27.60
CA VAL A 137 -10.61 -2.67 26.87
C VAL A 137 -10.83 -2.89 25.37
N PRO A 138 -11.39 -1.91 24.62
CA PRO A 138 -11.61 -2.02 23.20
C PRO A 138 -10.33 -2.32 22.41
N PHE A 139 -10.38 -3.35 21.56
CA PHE A 139 -9.29 -3.68 20.64
C PHE A 139 -9.69 -3.35 19.21
N ILE A 140 -8.90 -2.50 18.56
CA ILE A 140 -9.08 -2.12 17.15
C ILE A 140 -8.06 -2.84 16.30
N LEU A 141 -8.52 -3.37 15.16
CA LEU A 141 -7.72 -4.16 14.24
C LEU A 141 -7.60 -3.47 12.89
N GLY A 142 -6.39 -3.23 12.43
CA GLY A 142 -6.14 -2.72 11.06
C GLY A 142 -5.37 -1.40 11.00
N PRO A 143 -5.14 -0.88 9.79
CA PRO A 143 -5.79 -1.28 8.53
C PRO A 143 -5.37 -2.68 8.07
N LEU A 144 -6.33 -3.51 7.67
CA LEU A 144 -6.04 -4.83 7.13
C LEU A 144 -5.82 -4.77 5.62
N ASN A 145 -4.74 -5.42 5.19
CA ASN A 145 -4.39 -5.63 3.79
C ASN A 145 -4.34 -7.12 3.49
N GLY A 146 -5.38 -7.65 2.89
CA GLY A 146 -5.47 -9.06 2.46
C GLY A 146 -4.70 -9.34 1.17
N GLY A 147 -4.14 -8.34 0.51
CA GLY A 147 -3.66 -8.38 -0.86
C GLY A 147 -4.83 -8.54 -1.85
N VAL A 148 -4.54 -8.64 -3.14
CA VAL A 148 -5.55 -8.86 -4.19
C VAL A 148 -5.29 -10.18 -4.91
N PRO A 149 -6.36 -10.90 -5.34
CA PRO A 149 -6.19 -12.12 -6.13
C PRO A 149 -5.56 -11.80 -7.49
N TRP A 150 -5.01 -12.80 -8.12
CA TRP A 150 -4.65 -12.70 -9.52
C TRP A 150 -5.91 -12.66 -10.37
N PRO A 151 -6.01 -11.73 -11.32
CA PRO A 151 -7.12 -11.73 -12.27
C PRO A 151 -7.10 -13.01 -13.13
N LYS A 152 -8.27 -13.42 -13.59
CA LYS A 152 -8.39 -14.54 -14.54
C LYS A 152 -7.68 -14.19 -15.85
N GLY A 153 -7.00 -15.16 -16.46
CA GLY A 153 -6.30 -14.98 -17.72
C GLY A 153 -4.86 -14.47 -17.63
N PHE A 154 -4.30 -14.35 -16.40
CA PHE A 154 -2.92 -13.93 -16.15
C PHE A 154 -2.08 -15.02 -15.47
N ASP A 155 -2.33 -16.28 -15.84
CA ASP A 155 -1.61 -17.42 -15.27
C ASP A 155 -0.13 -17.44 -15.68
N ALA A 156 0.21 -16.95 -16.89
CA ALA A 156 1.58 -16.83 -17.35
C ALA A 156 2.39 -15.85 -16.50
N GLU A 157 1.85 -14.68 -16.22
CA GLU A 157 2.45 -13.66 -15.35
C GLU A 157 2.59 -14.19 -13.91
N ARG A 158 1.59 -14.91 -13.41
CA ARG A 158 1.63 -15.53 -12.08
C ARG A 158 2.72 -16.59 -11.96
N ILE A 159 2.90 -17.44 -12.98
CA ILE A 159 3.97 -18.45 -13.05
C ILE A 159 5.33 -17.75 -13.12
N ARG A 160 5.47 -16.69 -13.91
CA ARG A 160 6.69 -15.88 -14.04
C ARG A 160 7.11 -15.28 -12.70
N GLU A 161 6.15 -14.82 -11.88
CA GLU A 161 6.39 -14.32 -10.52
C GLU A 161 6.58 -15.44 -9.48
N ARG A 162 6.46 -16.72 -9.89
CA ARG A 162 6.62 -17.91 -9.01
C ARG A 162 5.69 -17.90 -7.79
N GLU A 163 4.52 -17.26 -7.91
CA GLU A 163 3.52 -17.17 -6.84
C GLU A 163 2.56 -18.38 -6.85
N TRP A 164 3.06 -19.60 -6.89
CA TRP A 164 2.24 -20.82 -6.85
C TRP A 164 1.47 -20.99 -5.53
N LEU A 165 1.98 -20.42 -4.41
CA LEU A 165 1.28 -20.40 -3.13
C LEU A 165 0.02 -19.53 -3.14
N SER A 166 -0.17 -18.67 -4.15
CA SER A 166 -1.40 -17.89 -4.30
C SER A 166 -2.64 -18.76 -4.50
N TYR A 167 -2.50 -20.01 -4.96
CA TYR A 167 -3.60 -20.98 -5.07
C TYR A 167 -4.18 -21.39 -3.71
N VAL A 168 -3.34 -21.48 -2.66
CA VAL A 168 -3.78 -21.81 -1.29
C VAL A 168 -4.07 -20.58 -0.45
N ARG A 169 -4.16 -19.41 -1.08
CA ARG A 169 -4.41 -18.14 -0.39
C ARG A 169 -5.65 -18.17 0.50
N SER A 170 -6.71 -18.83 0.09
CA SER A 170 -7.95 -18.93 0.88
C SER A 170 -7.82 -19.77 2.15
N ALA A 171 -6.76 -20.59 2.27
CA ALA A 171 -6.55 -21.43 3.45
C ALA A 171 -6.36 -20.63 4.75
N TYR A 172 -5.88 -19.37 4.66
CA TYR A 172 -5.76 -18.52 5.85
C TYR A 172 -7.11 -18.24 6.53
N LYS A 173 -8.22 -18.33 5.79
CA LYS A 173 -9.56 -18.07 6.34
C LYS A 173 -9.96 -19.06 7.43
N ILE A 174 -9.35 -20.25 7.42
CA ILE A 174 -9.56 -21.30 8.42
C ILE A 174 -8.43 -21.39 9.46
N MET A 175 -7.45 -20.47 9.42
CA MET A 175 -6.35 -20.47 10.40
C MET A 175 -6.85 -20.25 11.83
N PRO A 176 -6.27 -20.97 12.81
CA PRO A 176 -6.61 -20.81 14.22
C PRO A 176 -6.45 -19.35 14.68
N GLY A 177 -7.39 -18.91 15.52
CA GLY A 177 -7.38 -17.56 16.11
C GLY A 177 -7.94 -16.45 15.22
N ARG A 178 -8.06 -16.62 13.89
CA ARG A 178 -8.62 -15.59 13.01
C ARG A 178 -10.03 -15.19 13.38
N ARG A 179 -10.92 -16.19 13.54
CA ARG A 179 -12.31 -15.94 13.93
C ARG A 179 -12.39 -15.22 15.28
N SER A 180 -11.62 -15.68 16.26
CA SER A 180 -11.54 -15.05 17.59
C SER A 180 -11.04 -13.61 17.51
N THR A 181 -9.98 -13.35 16.75
CA THR A 181 -9.46 -11.99 16.53
C THR A 181 -10.53 -11.06 15.97
N LEU A 182 -11.20 -11.47 14.88
CA LEU A 182 -12.23 -10.66 14.25
C LEU A 182 -13.47 -10.46 15.14
N THR A 183 -13.93 -11.50 15.83
CA THR A 183 -15.13 -11.40 16.69
C THR A 183 -14.90 -10.56 17.94
N LYS A 184 -13.70 -10.63 18.53
CA LYS A 184 -13.33 -9.92 19.76
C LYS A 184 -12.80 -8.50 19.54
N SER A 185 -12.51 -8.11 18.30
CA SER A 185 -12.21 -6.71 17.99
C SER A 185 -13.46 -5.85 18.12
N ALA A 186 -13.33 -4.66 18.71
CA ALA A 186 -14.39 -3.66 18.79
C ALA A 186 -14.65 -3.01 17.41
N ALA A 187 -13.59 -2.74 16.64
CA ALA A 187 -13.68 -2.29 15.27
C ALA A 187 -12.62 -2.98 14.38
N ILE A 188 -12.91 -3.09 13.09
CA ILE A 188 -12.04 -3.66 12.07
C ILE A 188 -11.87 -2.64 10.97
N ILE A 189 -10.67 -2.08 10.83
CA ILE A 189 -10.33 -1.16 9.72
C ILE A 189 -9.77 -2.01 8.59
N VAL A 190 -10.26 -1.82 7.37
CA VAL A 190 -9.82 -2.52 6.16
C VAL A 190 -9.27 -1.54 5.14
N GLY A 191 -8.13 -1.89 4.54
CA GLY A 191 -7.38 -1.01 3.63
C GLY A 191 -7.86 -1.06 2.17
N SER A 192 -8.83 -1.93 1.82
CA SER A 192 -9.43 -2.01 0.49
C SER A 192 -10.82 -2.64 0.55
N ARG A 193 -11.64 -2.36 -0.47
CA ARG A 193 -12.95 -2.99 -0.64
C ARG A 193 -12.84 -4.51 -0.86
N HIS A 194 -11.76 -4.96 -1.49
CA HIS A 194 -11.51 -6.40 -1.59
C HIS A 194 -11.32 -7.05 -0.21
N THR A 195 -10.49 -6.47 0.66
CA THR A 195 -10.31 -7.00 2.03
C THR A 195 -11.61 -6.91 2.83
N GLU A 196 -12.42 -5.86 2.66
CA GLU A 196 -13.75 -5.73 3.24
C GLU A 196 -14.67 -6.90 2.84
N SER A 197 -14.66 -7.27 1.56
CA SER A 197 -15.46 -8.38 1.04
C SER A 197 -15.10 -9.74 1.64
N GLU A 198 -13.88 -9.90 2.14
CA GLU A 198 -13.39 -11.11 2.82
C GLU A 198 -13.75 -11.18 4.32
N ILE A 199 -14.25 -10.10 4.90
CA ILE A 199 -14.76 -10.08 6.28
C ILE A 199 -16.14 -10.76 6.30
N PRO A 200 -16.40 -11.67 7.27
CA PRO A 200 -17.71 -12.30 7.42
C PRO A 200 -18.84 -11.27 7.49
N VAL A 201 -19.96 -11.54 6.79
CA VAL A 201 -21.11 -10.64 6.72
C VAL A 201 -21.60 -10.22 8.12
N SER A 202 -21.59 -11.15 9.08
CA SER A 202 -21.98 -10.89 10.48
C SER A 202 -21.11 -9.89 11.22
N LEU A 203 -19.94 -9.55 10.68
CA LEU A 203 -18.99 -8.61 11.30
C LEU A 203 -18.87 -7.28 10.53
N ARG A 204 -19.58 -7.12 9.42
CA ARG A 204 -19.53 -5.88 8.61
C ARG A 204 -20.08 -4.66 9.35
N HIS A 205 -20.95 -4.84 10.32
CA HIS A 205 -21.45 -3.76 11.16
C HIS A 205 -20.35 -3.00 11.93
N LYS A 206 -19.20 -3.64 12.19
CA LYS A 206 -18.03 -3.06 12.84
C LYS A 206 -16.80 -2.96 11.93
N THR A 207 -16.99 -3.12 10.63
CA THR A 207 -15.93 -2.97 9.63
C THR A 207 -16.01 -1.60 9.00
N ILE A 208 -14.88 -0.89 8.97
CA ILE A 208 -14.76 0.46 8.42
C ILE A 208 -13.69 0.42 7.31
N TYR A 209 -14.04 0.95 6.14
CA TYR A 209 -13.08 1.08 5.04
C TYR A 209 -12.31 2.39 5.17
N ILE A 210 -11.00 2.30 5.30
CA ILE A 210 -10.05 3.41 5.23
C ILE A 210 -8.88 2.94 4.37
N PRO A 211 -8.65 3.51 3.17
CA PRO A 211 -7.53 3.12 2.30
C PRO A 211 -6.20 3.11 3.05
N GLU A 212 -5.39 2.07 2.83
CA GLU A 212 -4.16 1.85 3.60
C GLU A 212 -3.12 2.94 3.38
N ASN A 213 -2.95 3.38 2.12
CA ASN A 213 -1.96 4.37 1.75
C ASN A 213 -2.46 5.80 1.94
N ALA A 214 -1.50 6.68 2.23
CA ALA A 214 -1.68 8.12 2.25
C ALA A 214 -0.37 8.78 1.82
N ILE A 215 -0.44 10.08 1.53
CA ILE A 215 0.73 10.87 1.16
C ILE A 215 1.17 11.78 2.31
N ASN A 216 2.47 12.13 2.31
CA ASN A 216 2.97 13.28 3.05
C ASN A 216 3.03 14.48 2.10
N PRO A 217 2.21 15.54 2.30
CA PRO A 217 2.20 16.71 1.42
C PRO A 217 3.55 17.45 1.37
N GLU A 218 4.32 17.44 2.46
CA GLU A 218 5.64 18.07 2.50
C GLU A 218 6.62 17.39 1.55
N ARG A 219 6.51 16.06 1.43
CA ARG A 219 7.34 15.25 0.55
C ARG A 219 6.92 15.36 -0.92
N PHE A 220 5.63 15.49 -1.21
CA PHE A 220 5.05 15.67 -2.56
C PHE A 220 4.55 17.11 -2.73
N SER A 221 5.42 18.09 -2.45
CA SER A 221 5.08 19.52 -2.46
C SER A 221 5.09 20.15 -3.85
N LYS A 222 5.85 19.56 -4.79
CA LYS A 222 5.97 20.07 -6.16
C LYS A 222 4.68 19.87 -6.96
N VAL A 223 4.56 20.60 -8.07
CA VAL A 223 3.40 20.52 -8.96
C VAL A 223 3.88 20.37 -10.40
N ALA A 224 3.30 19.45 -11.14
CA ALA A 224 3.62 19.23 -12.54
C ALA A 224 3.28 20.45 -13.41
N ALA A 225 4.20 20.83 -14.28
CA ALA A 225 4.09 22.06 -15.07
C ALA A 225 3.14 21.93 -16.27
N HIS A 226 2.75 20.72 -16.68
CA HIS A 226 1.92 20.42 -17.87
C HIS A 226 2.38 21.21 -19.13
N ALA A 227 3.68 21.16 -19.42
CA ALA A 227 4.25 21.89 -20.55
C ALA A 227 3.60 21.45 -21.89
N LYS A 228 3.48 22.40 -22.82
CA LYS A 228 3.02 22.13 -24.20
C LYS A 228 4.02 21.25 -24.93
N GLY A 229 3.55 20.44 -25.87
CA GLY A 229 4.37 19.57 -26.70
C GLY A 229 3.90 18.12 -26.67
N PRO A 230 4.77 17.15 -26.95
CA PRO A 230 4.43 15.72 -26.89
C PRO A 230 3.89 15.33 -25.50
N LEU A 231 3.04 14.32 -25.47
CA LEU A 231 2.55 13.75 -24.21
C LEU A 231 3.74 13.19 -23.42
N ARG A 232 3.94 13.67 -22.20
CA ARG A 232 4.99 13.17 -21.31
C ARG A 232 4.39 12.24 -20.28
N ALA A 233 4.68 10.95 -20.38
CA ALA A 233 4.21 9.98 -19.42
C ALA A 233 5.35 9.42 -18.57
N CYS A 234 5.01 8.94 -17.38
CA CYS A 234 5.91 8.13 -16.57
C CYS A 234 5.25 6.80 -16.18
N PHE A 235 6.09 5.81 -15.98
CA PHE A 235 5.81 4.59 -15.23
C PHE A 235 6.69 4.60 -13.99
N VAL A 236 6.10 4.31 -12.82
CA VAL A 236 6.85 4.25 -11.57
C VAL A 236 6.52 2.95 -10.86
N GLY A 237 7.53 2.14 -10.63
CA GLY A 237 7.37 0.89 -9.91
C GLY A 237 8.39 -0.17 -10.26
N ARG A 238 8.32 -1.28 -9.56
CA ARG A 238 9.17 -2.44 -9.83
C ARG A 238 8.91 -2.98 -11.24
N MET A 239 9.95 -3.27 -12.00
CA MET A 239 9.86 -3.83 -13.35
C MET A 239 9.56 -5.33 -13.31
N VAL A 240 8.29 -5.66 -13.05
CA VAL A 240 7.76 -7.03 -12.89
C VAL A 240 6.49 -7.20 -13.72
N ALA A 241 6.18 -8.45 -14.11
CA ALA A 241 5.12 -8.73 -15.07
C ALA A 241 3.74 -8.20 -14.66
N TYR A 242 3.36 -8.34 -13.39
CA TYR A 242 2.04 -7.89 -12.93
C TYR A 242 1.87 -6.37 -12.86
N LYS A 243 2.95 -5.59 -12.92
CA LYS A 243 2.88 -4.13 -13.02
C LYS A 243 2.76 -3.64 -14.46
N GLY A 244 2.99 -4.52 -15.44
CA GLY A 244 2.73 -4.30 -16.86
C GLY A 244 3.62 -3.28 -17.57
N PRO A 245 4.91 -3.08 -17.21
CA PRO A 245 5.75 -2.14 -17.94
C PRO A 245 5.92 -2.50 -19.42
N ASP A 246 5.93 -3.78 -19.73
CA ASP A 246 5.95 -4.35 -21.08
C ASP A 246 4.64 -4.10 -21.83
N MET A 247 3.48 -4.22 -21.17
CA MET A 247 2.18 -3.85 -21.75
C MET A 247 2.14 -2.35 -22.10
N LEU A 248 2.71 -1.51 -21.25
CA LEU A 248 2.79 -0.07 -21.50
C LEU A 248 3.63 0.25 -22.73
N LEU A 249 4.83 -0.34 -22.86
CA LEU A 249 5.68 -0.14 -24.02
C LEU A 249 4.99 -0.57 -25.33
N GLU A 250 4.31 -1.71 -25.30
CA GLU A 250 3.56 -2.21 -26.45
C GLU A 250 2.35 -1.31 -26.80
N ALA A 251 1.63 -0.81 -25.80
CA ALA A 251 0.52 0.12 -26.01
C ALA A 251 0.99 1.47 -26.57
N ALA A 252 2.05 2.02 -26.02
CA ALA A 252 2.58 3.35 -26.36
C ALA A 252 3.42 3.37 -27.64
N LYS A 253 3.83 2.22 -28.17
CA LYS A 253 4.76 2.08 -29.31
C LYS A 253 4.47 3.00 -30.50
N PRO A 254 3.23 3.14 -31.01
CA PRO A 254 2.96 4.07 -32.12
C PRO A 254 3.29 5.52 -31.78
N LEU A 255 2.83 6.00 -30.62
CA LEU A 255 3.04 7.39 -30.19
C LEU A 255 4.52 7.69 -29.89
N LEU A 256 5.25 6.70 -29.36
CA LEU A 256 6.69 6.83 -29.11
C LEU A 256 7.51 6.92 -30.41
N ARG A 257 7.16 6.09 -31.41
CA ARG A 257 7.79 6.14 -32.75
C ARG A 257 7.57 7.46 -33.48
N ASP A 258 6.34 7.98 -33.39
CA ASP A 258 5.96 9.22 -34.06
C ASP A 258 6.46 10.47 -33.31
N GLY A 259 7.14 10.31 -32.16
CA GLY A 259 7.58 11.43 -31.31
C GLY A 259 6.43 12.22 -30.66
N ARG A 260 5.20 11.68 -30.69
CA ARG A 260 4.02 12.29 -30.06
C ARG A 260 3.93 12.03 -28.57
N MET A 261 4.75 11.11 -28.04
CA MET A 261 4.85 10.77 -26.64
C MET A 261 6.31 10.52 -26.24
N THR A 262 6.66 10.90 -25.00
CA THR A 262 7.88 10.45 -24.32
C THR A 262 7.52 9.70 -23.06
N LEU A 263 8.36 8.74 -22.65
CA LEU A 263 8.09 7.88 -21.51
C LEU A 263 9.30 7.76 -20.59
N ASP A 264 9.14 8.18 -19.35
CA ASP A 264 10.10 8.01 -18.26
C ASP A 264 9.77 6.74 -17.46
N MET A 265 10.66 5.74 -17.49
CA MET A 265 10.53 4.46 -16.81
C MET A 265 11.35 4.51 -15.51
N ILE A 266 10.67 4.62 -14.35
CA ILE A 266 11.31 4.80 -13.04
C ILE A 266 11.13 3.53 -12.22
N GLY A 267 12.24 2.89 -11.87
CA GLY A 267 12.28 1.67 -11.09
C GLY A 267 13.22 0.63 -11.67
N ASP A 268 13.34 -0.47 -10.95
CA ASP A 268 14.21 -1.59 -11.28
C ASP A 268 13.45 -2.91 -11.13
N GLY A 269 14.00 -3.99 -11.67
CA GLY A 269 13.42 -5.31 -11.53
C GLY A 269 13.83 -6.28 -12.64
N PRO A 270 13.39 -7.54 -12.55
CA PRO A 270 13.84 -8.61 -13.44
C PRO A 270 13.53 -8.39 -14.93
N LEU A 271 12.58 -7.51 -15.26
CA LEU A 271 12.24 -7.19 -16.65
C LEU A 271 13.07 -6.07 -17.26
N LEU A 272 13.88 -5.34 -16.49
CA LEU A 272 14.51 -4.11 -16.94
C LEU A 272 15.33 -4.29 -18.24
N GLU A 273 16.18 -5.31 -18.31
CA GLU A 273 17.02 -5.54 -19.48
C GLU A 273 16.21 -6.00 -20.70
N GLU A 274 15.16 -6.80 -20.49
CA GLU A 274 14.23 -7.19 -21.54
C GLU A 274 13.49 -5.98 -22.13
N LEU A 275 13.03 -5.05 -21.25
CA LEU A 275 12.36 -3.82 -21.66
C LEU A 275 13.30 -2.88 -22.44
N LYS A 276 14.55 -2.74 -22.04
CA LYS A 276 15.55 -1.99 -22.80
C LYS A 276 15.78 -2.57 -24.20
N ALA A 277 15.92 -3.90 -24.29
CA ALA A 277 16.08 -4.58 -25.57
C ALA A 277 14.82 -4.39 -26.47
N GLN A 278 13.63 -4.47 -25.89
CA GLN A 278 12.36 -4.22 -26.59
C GLN A 278 12.32 -2.80 -27.18
N VAL A 279 12.69 -1.78 -26.41
CA VAL A 279 12.68 -0.38 -26.84
C VAL A 279 13.63 -0.15 -28.03
N VAL A 280 14.79 -0.82 -28.05
CA VAL A 280 15.76 -0.77 -29.18
C VAL A 280 15.16 -1.47 -30.40
N ALA A 281 14.66 -2.69 -30.25
CA ALA A 281 14.06 -3.47 -31.32
C ALA A 281 12.83 -2.77 -31.93
N ASP A 282 12.09 -2.04 -31.11
CA ASP A 282 10.90 -1.28 -31.52
C ASP A 282 11.23 0.07 -32.18
N GLY A 283 12.49 0.49 -32.17
CA GLY A 283 12.91 1.81 -32.71
C GLY A 283 12.34 2.99 -31.91
N THR A 284 12.13 2.82 -30.62
CA THR A 284 11.56 3.85 -29.72
C THR A 284 12.57 4.40 -28.71
N ALA A 285 13.84 4.05 -28.83
CA ALA A 285 14.90 4.39 -27.86
C ALA A 285 15.08 5.90 -27.61
N SER A 286 14.82 6.74 -28.61
CA SER A 286 14.88 8.20 -28.48
C SER A 286 13.75 8.80 -27.64
N SER A 287 12.64 8.06 -27.47
CA SER A 287 11.43 8.52 -26.78
C SER A 287 11.23 7.87 -25.41
N VAL A 288 12.06 6.89 -25.02
CA VAL A 288 11.97 6.19 -23.73
C VAL A 288 13.24 6.38 -22.92
N ARG A 289 13.11 6.79 -21.66
CA ARG A 289 14.22 6.92 -20.73
C ARG A 289 14.04 5.99 -19.54
N PHE A 290 15.04 5.15 -19.27
CA PHE A 290 15.10 4.30 -18.09
C PHE A 290 15.96 4.96 -17.01
N HIS A 291 15.38 5.20 -15.83
CA HIS A 291 16.07 5.84 -14.71
C HIS A 291 16.67 4.82 -13.72
N GLY A 292 16.28 3.54 -13.84
CA GLY A 292 16.66 2.54 -12.85
C GLY A 292 15.99 2.81 -11.49
N TRP A 293 16.60 2.29 -10.43
CA TRP A 293 16.15 2.57 -9.08
C TRP A 293 16.49 4.02 -8.68
N VAL A 294 15.48 4.74 -8.23
CA VAL A 294 15.60 6.11 -7.75
C VAL A 294 15.14 6.15 -6.30
N ALA A 295 15.89 6.85 -5.45
CA ALA A 295 15.48 7.08 -4.07
C ALA A 295 14.11 7.77 -4.02
N HIS A 296 13.27 7.37 -3.07
CA HIS A 296 11.86 7.75 -3.05
C HIS A 296 11.61 9.28 -2.97
N ASP A 297 12.52 10.03 -2.38
CA ASP A 297 12.50 11.50 -2.35
C ASP A 297 12.86 12.14 -3.69
N GLY A 298 13.67 11.49 -4.52
CA GLY A 298 14.04 11.95 -5.86
C GLY A 298 13.01 11.63 -6.96
N VAL A 299 12.09 10.68 -6.71
CA VAL A 299 11.09 10.27 -7.71
C VAL A 299 10.23 11.44 -8.17
N GLN A 300 9.81 12.32 -7.26
CA GLN A 300 9.00 13.48 -7.62
C GLN A 300 9.69 14.42 -8.63
N ASP A 301 11.04 14.55 -8.59
CA ASP A 301 11.79 15.45 -9.44
C ASP A 301 11.77 15.03 -10.91
N ILE A 302 11.62 13.74 -11.15
CA ILE A 302 11.41 13.18 -12.49
C ILE A 302 9.94 13.32 -12.86
N MET A 303 9.04 12.90 -11.97
CA MET A 303 7.60 12.85 -12.24
C MET A 303 7.00 14.21 -12.59
N ILE A 304 7.42 15.31 -11.94
CA ILE A 304 6.85 16.66 -12.20
C ILE A 304 7.06 17.15 -13.64
N ASN A 305 7.95 16.51 -14.40
CA ASN A 305 8.14 16.79 -15.82
C ASN A 305 7.15 16.03 -16.71
N CYS A 306 6.32 15.18 -16.13
CA CYS A 306 5.33 14.37 -16.82
C CYS A 306 3.90 14.94 -16.65
N ASN A 307 3.03 14.61 -17.60
CA ASN A 307 1.62 14.97 -17.57
C ASN A 307 0.74 13.80 -17.10
N LEU A 308 1.22 12.58 -17.31
CA LEU A 308 0.47 11.34 -17.16
C LEU A 308 1.31 10.30 -16.40
N LEU A 309 0.71 9.64 -15.41
CA LEU A 309 1.18 8.36 -14.88
C LEU A 309 0.48 7.26 -15.68
N ALA A 310 1.22 6.49 -16.49
CA ALA A 310 0.67 5.36 -17.23
C ALA A 310 1.03 4.06 -16.48
N PHE A 311 0.03 3.46 -15.82
CA PHE A 311 0.27 2.39 -14.86
C PHE A 311 -0.68 1.19 -15.10
N PRO A 312 -0.37 0.30 -16.07
CA PRO A 312 -1.21 -0.84 -16.43
C PRO A 312 -1.06 -2.03 -15.46
N SER A 313 -0.90 -1.75 -14.17
CA SER A 313 -0.78 -2.80 -13.17
C SER A 313 -2.08 -3.59 -13.03
N ILE A 314 -1.99 -4.91 -13.16
CA ILE A 314 -3.10 -5.86 -13.00
C ILE A 314 -3.18 -6.41 -11.58
N ARG A 315 -2.26 -6.03 -10.70
CA ARG A 315 -2.23 -6.47 -9.31
C ARG A 315 -1.54 -5.45 -8.42
N GLU A 316 -2.31 -4.49 -7.96
CA GLU A 316 -1.84 -3.45 -7.04
C GLU A 316 -2.82 -3.33 -5.88
N PHE A 317 -2.34 -3.46 -4.65
CA PHE A 317 -3.22 -3.41 -3.49
C PHE A 317 -3.58 -1.97 -3.12
N GLY A 318 -2.61 -1.18 -2.69
CA GLY A 318 -2.87 0.13 -2.10
C GLY A 318 -2.65 1.31 -3.05
N GLY A 319 -2.06 1.10 -4.24
CA GLY A 319 -1.91 2.15 -5.25
C GLY A 319 -1.14 3.39 -4.80
N GLY A 320 -0.14 3.27 -3.92
CA GLY A 320 0.58 4.42 -3.38
C GLY A 320 1.12 5.37 -4.46
N VAL A 321 1.70 4.83 -5.52
CA VAL A 321 2.23 5.62 -6.64
C VAL A 321 1.14 6.44 -7.37
N VAL A 322 -0.10 5.97 -7.37
CA VAL A 322 -1.24 6.70 -7.95
C VAL A 322 -1.54 7.94 -7.10
N LEU A 323 -1.55 7.80 -5.76
CA LEU A 323 -1.71 8.95 -4.86
C LEU A 323 -0.55 9.94 -4.98
N GLU A 324 0.68 9.46 -5.13
CA GLU A 324 1.88 10.28 -5.34
C GLU A 324 1.78 11.09 -6.63
N ALA A 325 1.38 10.46 -7.73
CA ALA A 325 1.15 11.15 -9.01
C ALA A 325 0.05 12.20 -8.91
N MET A 326 -1.11 11.83 -8.35
CA MET A 326 -2.21 12.76 -8.14
C MET A 326 -1.80 13.93 -7.23
N ALA A 327 -1.00 13.68 -6.18
CA ALA A 327 -0.48 14.72 -5.30
C ALA A 327 0.42 15.73 -6.02
N LEU A 328 1.13 15.29 -7.04
CA LEU A 328 1.93 16.17 -7.92
C LEU A 328 1.09 16.83 -9.02
N GLY A 329 -0.20 16.56 -9.12
CA GLY A 329 -1.07 17.04 -10.18
C GLY A 329 -0.92 16.29 -11.51
N ILE A 330 -0.30 15.11 -11.50
CA ILE A 330 -0.13 14.25 -12.65
C ILE A 330 -1.36 13.35 -12.77
N VAL A 331 -1.89 13.22 -13.97
CA VAL A 331 -3.13 12.47 -14.21
C VAL A 331 -2.82 10.98 -14.30
N PRO A 332 -3.46 10.09 -13.52
CA PRO A 332 -3.28 8.66 -13.64
C PRO A 332 -4.11 8.08 -14.80
N LEU A 333 -3.51 7.15 -15.55
CA LEU A 333 -4.16 6.19 -16.44
C LEU A 333 -3.85 4.79 -15.90
N ILE A 334 -4.88 4.07 -15.49
CA ILE A 334 -4.76 2.80 -14.75
C ILE A 334 -5.67 1.71 -15.33
N VAL A 335 -5.42 0.46 -14.94
CA VAL A 335 -6.42 -0.61 -15.10
C VAL A 335 -7.46 -0.50 -13.99
N ASP A 336 -8.73 -0.65 -14.31
CA ASP A 336 -9.85 -0.58 -13.37
C ASP A 336 -9.90 -1.84 -12.48
N TYR A 337 -8.91 -1.95 -11.60
CA TYR A 337 -8.79 -3.09 -10.68
C TYR A 337 -8.12 -2.71 -9.37
N ALA A 338 -8.69 -3.21 -8.26
CA ALA A 338 -8.16 -3.14 -6.91
C ALA A 338 -7.85 -1.70 -6.43
N GLY A 339 -6.77 -1.49 -5.69
CA GLY A 339 -6.44 -0.22 -5.05
C GLY A 339 -6.43 0.99 -5.99
N PRO A 340 -5.73 0.96 -7.13
CA PRO A 340 -5.79 2.05 -8.09
C PRO A 340 -7.21 2.44 -8.50
N SER A 341 -8.08 1.45 -8.75
CA SER A 341 -9.48 1.68 -9.10
C SER A 341 -10.27 2.37 -7.99
N GLU A 342 -9.97 2.04 -6.74
CA GLU A 342 -10.62 2.64 -5.57
C GLU A 342 -10.22 4.11 -5.36
N LEU A 343 -8.99 4.48 -5.77
CA LEU A 343 -8.44 5.83 -5.63
C LEU A 343 -8.83 6.78 -6.76
N VAL A 344 -8.85 6.27 -8.00
CA VAL A 344 -9.16 7.09 -9.18
C VAL A 344 -10.66 7.10 -9.41
N LYS A 345 -11.32 8.20 -9.02
CA LYS A 345 -12.74 8.44 -9.30
C LYS A 345 -12.89 9.22 -10.61
N ASP A 346 -14.11 9.32 -11.12
CA ASP A 346 -14.44 10.09 -12.31
C ASP A 346 -13.99 11.55 -12.16
N GLY A 347 -13.32 12.05 -13.18
CA GLY A 347 -12.77 13.41 -13.20
C GLY A 347 -11.36 13.55 -12.56
N PHE A 348 -10.79 12.50 -11.99
CA PHE A 348 -9.45 12.53 -11.38
C PHE A 348 -8.39 11.71 -12.13
N GLY A 349 -8.79 11.02 -13.20
CA GLY A 349 -7.91 10.20 -14.03
C GLY A 349 -8.69 9.37 -15.02
N PHE A 350 -8.00 8.43 -15.64
CA PHE A 350 -8.56 7.53 -16.64
C PHE A 350 -8.41 6.08 -16.20
N LYS A 351 -9.42 5.27 -16.55
CA LYS A 351 -9.42 3.84 -16.26
C LYS A 351 -9.67 3.07 -17.55
N VAL A 352 -8.97 1.96 -17.71
CA VAL A 352 -9.27 0.97 -18.75
C VAL A 352 -9.80 -0.31 -18.10
N PRO A 353 -10.73 -1.03 -18.71
CA PRO A 353 -11.28 -2.25 -18.13
C PRO A 353 -10.21 -3.29 -17.84
N LEU A 354 -10.39 -4.06 -16.77
CA LEU A 354 -9.61 -5.27 -16.54
C LEU A 354 -10.13 -6.38 -17.46
N GLU A 355 -9.34 -6.71 -18.46
CA GLU A 355 -9.60 -7.75 -19.44
C GLU A 355 -8.37 -8.63 -19.61
N ASN A 356 -8.28 -9.43 -20.67
CA ASN A 356 -7.06 -10.16 -20.98
C ASN A 356 -5.94 -9.20 -21.46
N ARG A 357 -4.70 -9.68 -21.44
CA ARG A 357 -3.51 -8.87 -21.76
C ARG A 357 -3.62 -8.13 -23.12
N PRO A 358 -3.97 -8.76 -24.26
CA PRO A 358 -4.12 -8.04 -25.53
C PRO A 358 -5.17 -6.94 -25.49
N GLN A 359 -6.28 -7.16 -24.80
CA GLN A 359 -7.35 -6.17 -24.69
C GLN A 359 -6.93 -4.99 -23.80
N ILE A 360 -6.24 -5.23 -22.68
CA ILE A 360 -5.68 -4.14 -21.87
C ILE A 360 -4.71 -3.30 -22.69
N ILE A 361 -3.80 -3.92 -23.47
CA ILE A 361 -2.86 -3.21 -24.33
C ILE A 361 -3.61 -2.36 -25.36
N ALA A 362 -4.64 -2.90 -25.98
CA ALA A 362 -5.45 -2.16 -26.96
C ALA A 362 -6.19 -0.98 -26.32
N SER A 363 -6.80 -1.19 -25.15
CA SER A 363 -7.50 -0.14 -24.41
C SER A 363 -6.56 0.95 -23.92
N PHE A 364 -5.37 0.60 -23.42
CA PHE A 364 -4.33 1.57 -23.05
C PHE A 364 -3.87 2.37 -24.27
N ARG A 365 -3.62 1.73 -25.42
CA ARG A 365 -3.25 2.39 -26.66
C ARG A 365 -4.31 3.41 -27.09
N GLN A 366 -5.55 2.99 -27.15
CA GLN A 366 -6.67 3.86 -27.51
C GLN A 366 -6.77 5.07 -26.58
N GLN A 367 -6.65 4.85 -25.28
CA GLN A 367 -6.73 5.93 -24.30
C GLN A 367 -5.53 6.88 -24.39
N LEU A 368 -4.32 6.37 -24.61
CA LEU A 368 -3.11 7.18 -24.82
C LEU A 368 -3.24 8.04 -26.11
N GLU A 369 -3.77 7.49 -27.18
CA GLU A 369 -4.03 8.22 -28.43
C GLU A 369 -5.05 9.34 -28.24
N GLN A 370 -6.15 9.07 -27.54
CA GLN A 370 -7.17 10.08 -27.21
C GLN A 370 -6.58 11.22 -26.36
N ILE A 371 -5.78 10.90 -25.35
CA ILE A 371 -5.12 11.89 -24.49
C ILE A 371 -4.11 12.70 -25.31
N ALA A 372 -3.32 12.06 -26.18
CA ALA A 372 -2.34 12.74 -27.02
C ALA A 372 -2.98 13.68 -28.06
N MET A 373 -4.22 13.40 -28.49
CA MET A 373 -4.99 14.30 -29.35
C MET A 373 -5.55 15.52 -28.60
N SER A 374 -5.79 15.41 -27.30
CA SER A 374 -6.42 16.47 -26.51
C SER A 374 -5.72 16.69 -25.16
N PRO A 375 -4.40 16.97 -25.14
CA PRO A 375 -3.63 17.06 -23.89
C PRO A 375 -4.03 18.24 -23.01
N MET A 376 -4.76 19.23 -23.54
CA MET A 376 -5.21 20.41 -22.82
C MET A 376 -6.21 20.11 -21.69
N MET A 377 -6.77 18.89 -21.61
CA MET A 377 -7.63 18.48 -20.50
C MET A 377 -6.83 18.13 -19.24
N LEU A 378 -5.58 17.67 -19.40
CA LEU A 378 -4.76 17.13 -18.30
C LEU A 378 -4.54 18.14 -17.16
N PRO A 379 -4.22 19.44 -17.39
CA PRO A 379 -4.04 20.39 -16.29
C PRO A 379 -5.27 20.52 -15.38
N LYS A 380 -6.47 20.51 -15.95
CA LYS A 380 -7.72 20.59 -15.18
C LYS A 380 -7.94 19.33 -14.35
N ILE A 381 -7.77 18.16 -14.94
CA ILE A 381 -7.92 16.87 -14.26
C ILE A 381 -6.86 16.73 -13.17
N GLY A 382 -5.59 17.03 -13.48
CA GLY A 382 -4.49 16.95 -12.51
C GLY A 382 -4.69 17.88 -11.31
N LYS A 383 -5.18 19.10 -11.53
CA LYS A 383 -5.53 20.02 -10.44
C LYS A 383 -6.63 19.45 -9.54
N ALA A 384 -7.70 18.90 -10.13
CA ALA A 384 -8.79 18.28 -9.38
C ALA A 384 -8.32 17.04 -8.60
N ALA A 385 -7.53 16.17 -9.23
CA ALA A 385 -6.93 15.00 -8.61
C ALA A 385 -6.04 15.38 -7.40
N ARG A 386 -5.18 16.40 -7.56
CA ARG A 386 -4.35 16.93 -6.48
C ARG A 386 -5.18 17.43 -5.31
N GLN A 387 -6.20 18.25 -5.56
CA GLN A 387 -7.08 18.76 -4.51
C GLN A 387 -7.75 17.61 -3.75
N HIS A 388 -8.27 16.63 -4.46
CA HIS A 388 -8.90 15.47 -3.85
C HIS A 388 -7.94 14.68 -2.95
N VAL A 389 -6.71 14.39 -3.41
CA VAL A 389 -5.72 13.66 -2.62
C VAL A 389 -5.31 14.43 -1.38
N LEU A 390 -5.07 15.74 -1.49
CA LEU A 390 -4.69 16.57 -0.35
C LEU A 390 -5.80 16.68 0.70
N GLN A 391 -7.06 16.60 0.29
CA GLN A 391 -8.21 16.63 1.20
C GLN A 391 -8.49 15.28 1.86
N MET A 392 -8.32 14.16 1.15
CA MET A 392 -8.81 12.86 1.59
C MET A 392 -7.73 11.86 1.99
N PHE A 393 -6.52 11.95 1.43
CA PHE A 393 -5.51 10.90 1.48
C PHE A 393 -4.16 11.35 2.08
N THR A 394 -4.16 12.34 2.97
CA THR A 394 -2.97 12.66 3.76
C THR A 394 -2.93 11.83 5.04
N TRP A 395 -1.74 11.61 5.61
CA TRP A 395 -1.61 10.94 6.90
C TRP A 395 -2.33 11.67 8.02
N ALA A 396 -2.38 13.01 7.97
CA ALA A 396 -3.14 13.81 8.92
C ALA A 396 -4.65 13.53 8.81
N GLN A 397 -5.20 13.52 7.58
CA GLN A 397 -6.60 13.20 7.36
C GLN A 397 -6.94 11.77 7.78
N LYS A 398 -6.05 10.81 7.48
CA LYS A 398 -6.21 9.43 7.93
C LYS A 398 -6.21 9.29 9.44
N ALA A 399 -5.36 10.03 10.14
CA ALA A 399 -5.38 10.07 11.59
C ALA A 399 -6.72 10.60 12.14
N GLN A 400 -7.29 11.63 11.51
CA GLN A 400 -8.62 12.13 11.86
C GLN A 400 -9.71 11.07 11.64
N GLN A 401 -9.67 10.36 10.52
CA GLN A 401 -10.61 9.26 10.24
C GLN A 401 -10.51 8.15 11.30
N VAL A 402 -9.30 7.76 11.67
CA VAL A 402 -9.07 6.74 12.72
C VAL A 402 -9.50 7.25 14.10
N ALA A 403 -9.28 8.53 14.42
CA ALA A 403 -9.76 9.12 15.67
C ALA A 403 -11.29 9.10 15.77
N GLN A 404 -12.01 9.34 14.67
CA GLN A 404 -13.47 9.17 14.64
C GLN A 404 -13.89 7.71 14.90
N VAL A 405 -13.12 6.73 14.42
CA VAL A 405 -13.36 5.32 14.77
C VAL A 405 -13.16 5.09 16.27
N TYR A 406 -12.16 5.75 16.90
CA TYR A 406 -11.97 5.69 18.35
C TYR A 406 -13.16 6.29 19.11
N ASP A 407 -13.63 7.46 18.70
CA ASP A 407 -14.78 8.12 19.32
C ASP A 407 -16.05 7.28 19.20
N TRP A 408 -16.26 6.62 18.06
CA TRP A 408 -17.37 5.70 17.88
C TRP A 408 -17.25 4.47 18.81
N VAL A 409 -16.08 3.86 18.90
CA VAL A 409 -15.83 2.68 19.74
C VAL A 409 -15.96 2.99 21.23
N LEU A 410 -15.61 4.22 21.65
CA LEU A 410 -15.73 4.70 23.03
C LEU A 410 -17.12 5.26 23.37
N GLY A 411 -18.06 5.20 22.41
CA GLY A 411 -19.42 5.72 22.61
C GLY A 411 -19.53 7.25 22.67
N ARG A 412 -18.48 7.96 22.23
CA ARG A 412 -18.49 9.43 22.12
C ARG A 412 -19.18 9.91 20.83
N GLN A 413 -19.33 9.02 19.88
CA GLN A 413 -20.08 9.21 18.63
C GLN A 413 -21.05 8.03 18.45
N ASN A 414 -22.33 8.34 18.14
CA ASN A 414 -23.37 7.29 18.02
C ASN A 414 -23.31 6.55 16.69
N GLU A 415 -22.97 7.23 15.61
CA GLU A 415 -22.99 6.64 14.27
C GLU A 415 -21.62 6.06 13.89
N LYS A 416 -21.64 4.87 13.27
CA LYS A 416 -20.44 4.27 12.70
C LYS A 416 -19.88 5.18 11.60
N PRO A 417 -18.60 5.54 11.63
CA PRO A 417 -18.00 6.37 10.57
C PRO A 417 -18.02 5.66 9.21
N ASP A 418 -18.33 6.44 8.16
CA ASP A 418 -18.20 6.06 6.76
C ASP A 418 -17.54 7.23 6.01
N PHE A 419 -16.46 6.97 5.28
CA PHE A 419 -15.62 8.02 4.69
C PHE A 419 -15.56 7.99 3.16
N PHE A 420 -15.97 6.85 2.49
CA PHE A 420 -15.74 6.62 1.06
C PHE A 420 -16.88 5.91 0.34
#